data_497b704a8bf88a31f7e59c0d044d27ec
#
_entry.id   497b704a8bf88a31f7e59c0d044d27ec
#
_cell.length_a   1.000
_cell.length_b   1.000
_cell.length_c   1.000
_cell.angle_alpha   90.00
_cell.angle_beta   90.00
_cell.angle_gamma   90.00
#
_symmetry.space_group_name_H-M   'P 1'
#
loop_
_entity.id
_entity.type
_entity.pdbx_description
1 polymer ?
#
loop_
_entity_poly.entity_id
_entity_poly.type
_entity_poly.pdbx_seq_one_letter_code
_entity_poly.pdbx_strand_id
1 'polypeptide(L)'
;FIELCEQRRIPLVFLQNITGFMVGKKYENEGIAKHGAKMGMAVSTASVPKFTVIIGGSYGAGNYGMCGRAYQPRQLWMWPNARISVMGGEQAANVLLTVKLDQLGEGQSMAPADQEKFKAPILAKYEIESSAYYS
;
A
#
# COMPACT_ATOMS: atom_id res chain seq x y z
N PHE A 1 -1.73 2.18 21.29
CA PHE A 1 -0.27 2.35 21.40
C PHE A 1 0.15 3.78 21.06
N ILE A 2 -0.18 4.30 19.86
CA ILE A 2 0.22 5.65 19.38
C ILE A 2 -0.24 6.74 20.38
N GLU A 3 -1.50 6.70 20.80
CA GLU A 3 -2.05 7.64 21.78
C GLU A 3 -1.34 7.58 23.15
N LEU A 4 -0.94 6.39 23.57
CA LEU A 4 -0.16 6.24 24.81
C LEU A 4 1.24 6.85 24.68
N CYS A 5 1.87 6.70 23.51
CA CYS A 5 3.16 7.33 23.22
C CYS A 5 3.02 8.85 23.20
N GLU A 6 1.95 9.36 22.61
CA GLU A 6 1.64 10.80 22.61
C GLU A 6 1.49 11.34 24.03
N GLN A 7 0.67 10.70 24.89
CA GLN A 7 0.48 11.09 26.28
C GLN A 7 1.79 11.09 27.09
N ARG A 8 2.68 10.15 26.79
CA ARG A 8 3.96 9.99 27.48
C ARG A 8 5.11 10.74 26.81
N ARG A 9 4.85 11.45 25.71
CA ARG A 9 5.85 12.18 24.91
C ARG A 9 6.98 11.28 24.41
N ILE A 10 6.65 10.05 24.02
CA ILE A 10 7.61 9.06 23.49
C ILE A 10 7.61 9.15 21.97
N PRO A 11 8.76 9.38 21.32
CA PRO A 11 8.88 9.34 19.86
C PRO A 11 8.48 7.96 19.29
N LEU A 12 7.96 7.97 18.05
CA LEU A 12 7.48 6.80 17.37
C LEU A 12 8.38 6.43 16.19
N VAL A 13 8.69 5.16 16.04
CA VAL A 13 9.32 4.59 14.84
C VAL A 13 8.34 3.61 14.21
N PHE A 14 8.01 3.83 12.94
CA PHE A 14 7.16 2.95 12.14
C PHE A 14 8.03 2.12 11.20
N LEU A 15 7.96 0.80 11.33
CA LEU A 15 8.62 -0.14 10.43
C LEU A 15 7.55 -0.68 9.47
N GLN A 16 7.59 -0.26 8.21
CA GLN A 16 6.60 -0.62 7.22
C GLN A 16 7.02 -1.87 6.44
N ASN A 17 6.20 -2.90 6.52
CA ASN A 17 6.18 -4.05 5.63
C ASN A 17 4.73 -4.50 5.49
N ILE A 18 3.98 -3.82 4.63
CA ILE A 18 2.53 -3.92 4.51
C ILE A 18 2.10 -4.14 3.07
N THR A 19 1.12 -5.02 2.90
CA THR A 19 0.49 -5.32 1.61
C THR A 19 -0.77 -4.50 1.34
N GLY A 20 -1.23 -3.73 2.32
CA GLY A 20 -2.47 -2.95 2.32
C GLY A 20 -3.44 -3.41 3.40
N PHE A 21 -4.61 -2.78 3.47
CA PHE A 21 -5.71 -3.27 4.29
C PHE A 21 -6.42 -4.44 3.60
N MET A 22 -6.95 -5.37 4.39
CA MET A 22 -7.78 -6.43 3.86
C MET A 22 -9.06 -5.86 3.23
N VAL A 23 -9.42 -6.37 2.07
CA VAL A 23 -10.62 -6.00 1.33
C VAL A 23 -11.63 -7.14 1.30
N GLY A 24 -12.90 -6.80 1.12
CA GLY A 24 -13.98 -7.74 0.97
C GLY A 24 -15.10 -7.54 1.99
N LYS A 25 -16.30 -7.98 1.63
CA LYS A 25 -17.55 -7.78 2.39
C LYS A 25 -17.45 -8.17 3.86
N LYS A 26 -16.73 -9.26 4.16
CA LYS A 26 -16.54 -9.72 5.54
C LYS A 26 -15.83 -8.66 6.37
N TYR A 27 -14.67 -8.20 5.90
CA TYR A 27 -13.83 -7.23 6.63
C TYR A 27 -14.47 -5.85 6.72
N GLU A 28 -15.21 -5.46 5.69
CA GLU A 28 -15.97 -4.21 5.70
C GLU A 28 -17.09 -4.24 6.72
N ASN A 29 -17.83 -5.37 6.82
CA ASN A 29 -18.87 -5.58 7.83
C ASN A 29 -18.29 -5.63 9.26
N GLU A 30 -17.06 -6.12 9.43
CA GLU A 30 -16.32 -6.13 10.70
C GLU A 30 -15.75 -4.74 11.05
N GLY A 31 -15.88 -3.76 10.15
CA GLY A 31 -15.53 -2.36 10.40
C GLY A 31 -14.07 -2.00 10.10
N ILE A 32 -13.40 -2.69 9.17
CA ILE A 32 -11.99 -2.41 8.82
C ILE A 32 -11.75 -0.96 8.43
N ALA A 33 -12.66 -0.34 7.68
CA ALA A 33 -12.55 1.06 7.28
C ALA A 33 -12.60 2.00 8.50
N LYS A 34 -13.51 1.73 9.45
CA LYS A 34 -13.63 2.49 10.69
C LYS A 34 -12.37 2.34 11.57
N HIS A 35 -11.85 1.13 11.68
CA HIS A 35 -10.65 0.87 12.47
C HIS A 35 -9.40 1.46 11.81
N GLY A 36 -9.28 1.38 10.50
CA GLY A 36 -8.23 2.04 9.73
C GLY A 36 -8.26 3.56 9.86
N ALA A 37 -9.45 4.16 9.83
CA ALA A 37 -9.63 5.59 10.04
C ALA A 37 -9.19 6.04 11.44
N LYS A 38 -9.50 5.25 12.49
CA LYS A 38 -9.02 5.52 13.85
C LYS A 38 -7.50 5.49 13.96
N MET A 39 -6.87 4.53 13.30
CA MET A 39 -5.40 4.45 13.24
C MET A 39 -4.83 5.65 12.52
N GLY A 40 -5.38 6.02 11.35
CA GLY A 40 -4.96 7.19 10.59
C GLY A 40 -5.13 8.48 11.41
N MET A 41 -6.24 8.61 12.15
CA MET A 41 -6.45 9.75 13.03
C MET A 41 -5.40 9.82 14.15
N ALA A 42 -5.12 8.72 14.83
CA ALA A 42 -4.10 8.68 15.88
C ALA A 42 -2.72 9.07 15.34
N VAL A 43 -2.34 8.59 14.16
CA VAL A 43 -1.06 8.94 13.52
C VAL A 43 -1.01 10.42 13.13
N SER A 44 -2.10 10.95 12.55
CA SER A 44 -2.12 12.33 12.06
C SER A 44 -2.15 13.37 13.18
N THR A 45 -2.79 13.04 14.32
CA THR A 45 -2.93 13.96 15.45
C THR A 45 -1.78 13.88 16.45
N ALA A 46 -0.99 12.78 16.45
CA ALA A 46 0.17 12.66 17.33
C ALA A 46 1.23 13.72 17.03
N SER A 47 1.61 14.50 18.06
CA SER A 47 2.58 15.59 17.98
C SER A 47 4.03 15.14 18.26
N VAL A 48 4.20 13.96 18.86
CA VAL A 48 5.53 13.39 19.10
C VAL A 48 6.30 13.15 17.79
N PRO A 49 7.64 13.23 17.81
CA PRO A 49 8.44 12.91 16.63
C PRO A 49 8.12 11.54 16.06
N LYS A 50 7.85 11.48 14.77
CA LYS A 50 7.56 10.25 14.03
C LYS A 50 8.65 10.01 12.98
N PHE A 51 9.15 8.79 12.92
CA PHE A 51 10.13 8.33 11.94
C PHE A 51 9.58 7.10 11.24
N THR A 52 9.80 6.97 9.95
CA THR A 52 9.28 5.85 9.17
C THR A 52 10.40 5.18 8.40
N VAL A 53 10.47 3.86 8.49
CA VAL A 53 11.40 3.02 7.72
C VAL A 53 10.60 1.99 6.94
N ILE A 54 10.63 2.08 5.63
CA ILE A 54 10.02 1.09 4.74
C ILE A 54 11.04 -0.02 4.52
N ILE A 55 10.80 -1.18 5.16
CA ILE A 55 11.71 -2.32 5.15
C ILE A 55 11.32 -3.40 4.14
N GLY A 56 10.11 -3.31 3.58
CA GLY A 56 9.56 -4.24 2.59
C GLY A 56 8.47 -3.57 1.78
N GLY A 57 7.29 -4.16 1.69
CA GLY A 57 6.16 -3.57 0.99
C GLY A 57 5.56 -2.37 1.74
N SER A 58 5.07 -1.39 0.99
CA SER A 58 4.27 -0.28 1.51
C SER A 58 3.18 0.07 0.50
N TYR A 59 2.04 -0.60 0.59
CA TYR A 59 1.00 -0.54 -0.42
C TYR A 59 -0.30 0.04 0.12
N GLY A 60 -0.95 0.87 -0.71
CA GLY A 60 -2.29 1.37 -0.50
C GLY A 60 -2.49 2.18 0.78
N ALA A 61 -3.67 2.06 1.37
CA ALA A 61 -4.05 2.78 2.58
C ALA A 61 -3.26 2.36 3.83
N GLY A 62 -2.63 1.19 3.84
CA GLY A 62 -1.73 0.76 4.92
C GLY A 62 -0.52 1.67 5.09
N ASN A 63 -0.03 2.27 3.99
CA ASN A 63 1.02 3.28 4.04
C ASN A 63 0.61 4.47 4.92
N TYR A 64 -0.61 4.97 4.80
CA TYR A 64 -1.12 6.06 5.62
C TYR A 64 -1.18 5.66 7.10
N GLY A 65 -1.79 4.53 7.44
CA GLY A 65 -1.92 4.06 8.81
C GLY A 65 -0.58 3.86 9.53
N MET A 66 0.48 3.60 8.79
CA MET A 66 1.85 3.41 9.29
C MET A 66 2.74 4.65 9.08
N CYS A 67 2.16 5.84 9.11
CA CYS A 67 2.86 7.11 8.99
C CYS A 67 3.69 7.23 7.71
N GLY A 68 3.06 7.02 6.56
CA GLY A 68 3.68 7.27 5.27
C GLY A 68 3.88 8.75 4.99
N ARG A 69 4.36 9.07 3.79
CA ARG A 69 4.72 10.43 3.36
C ARG A 69 3.63 11.48 3.63
N ALA A 70 2.36 11.12 3.46
CA ALA A 70 1.23 12.03 3.66
C ALA A 70 1.09 12.56 5.09
N TYR A 71 1.56 11.81 6.09
CA TYR A 71 1.54 12.24 7.50
C TYR A 71 2.85 12.86 7.97
N GLN A 72 3.72 13.22 7.05
CA GLN A 72 4.91 14.03 7.27
C GLN A 72 5.75 13.57 8.47
N PRO A 73 6.26 12.32 8.48
CA PRO A 73 7.24 11.93 9.48
C PRO A 73 8.45 12.85 9.40
N ARG A 74 9.18 13.03 10.50
CA ARG A 74 10.39 13.84 10.51
C ARG A 74 11.43 13.36 9.51
N GLN A 75 11.51 12.02 9.35
CA GLN A 75 12.30 11.36 8.32
C GLN A 75 11.59 10.10 7.87
N LEU A 76 11.73 9.80 6.59
CA LEU A 76 11.27 8.58 5.97
C LEU A 76 12.42 7.98 5.19
N TRP A 77 12.78 6.75 5.52
CA TRP A 77 13.79 5.97 4.83
C TRP A 77 13.16 4.76 4.15
N MET A 78 13.77 4.33 3.08
CA MET A 78 13.34 3.15 2.36
C MET A 78 14.54 2.25 2.08
N TRP A 79 14.42 0.97 2.40
CA TRP A 79 15.46 0.00 2.09
C TRP A 79 15.54 -0.25 0.58
N PRO A 80 16.73 -0.62 0.03
CA PRO A 80 16.89 -0.83 -1.41
C PRO A 80 15.97 -1.90 -2.01
N ASN A 81 15.62 -2.92 -1.22
CA ASN A 81 14.71 -3.99 -1.60
C ASN A 81 13.22 -3.67 -1.36
N ALA A 82 12.93 -2.56 -0.71
CA ALA A 82 11.56 -2.18 -0.42
C ALA A 82 10.83 -1.68 -1.68
N ARG A 83 9.50 -1.75 -1.65
CA ARG A 83 8.61 -1.31 -2.74
C ARG A 83 7.46 -0.50 -2.18
N ILE A 84 7.14 0.60 -2.86
CA ILE A 84 6.02 1.48 -2.52
C ILE A 84 5.16 1.75 -3.75
N SER A 85 3.86 1.52 -3.64
CA SER A 85 2.88 1.88 -4.67
C SER A 85 1.45 1.82 -4.13
N VAL A 86 0.48 2.14 -4.98
CA VAL A 86 -0.96 2.03 -4.64
C VAL A 86 -1.35 0.58 -4.32
N MET A 87 -0.80 -0.38 -5.06
CA MET A 87 -0.98 -1.83 -4.85
C MET A 87 0.22 -2.58 -5.40
N GLY A 88 0.37 -3.85 -5.06
CA GLY A 88 1.43 -4.69 -5.63
C GLY A 88 1.29 -4.82 -7.16
N GLY A 89 2.40 -4.93 -7.88
CA GLY A 89 2.42 -4.99 -9.34
C GLY A 89 1.59 -6.17 -9.90
N GLU A 90 1.67 -7.34 -9.28
CA GLU A 90 0.86 -8.50 -9.65
C GLU A 90 -0.64 -8.24 -9.50
N GLN A 91 -1.05 -7.60 -8.41
CA GLN A 91 -2.44 -7.22 -8.20
C GLN A 91 -2.92 -6.23 -9.25
N ALA A 92 -2.11 -5.20 -9.54
CA ALA A 92 -2.43 -4.21 -10.56
C ALA A 92 -2.56 -4.85 -11.95
N ALA A 93 -1.64 -5.74 -12.32
CA ALA A 93 -1.67 -6.45 -13.60
C ALA A 93 -2.91 -7.34 -13.73
N ASN A 94 -3.30 -8.04 -12.66
CA ASN A 94 -4.49 -8.88 -12.64
C ASN A 94 -5.78 -8.07 -12.72
N VAL A 95 -5.89 -6.96 -11.99
CA VAL A 95 -7.06 -6.07 -12.06
C VAL A 95 -7.23 -5.50 -13.47
N LEU A 96 -6.14 -4.99 -14.06
CA LEU A 96 -6.19 -4.45 -15.42
C LEU A 96 -6.51 -5.53 -16.47
N LEU A 97 -6.02 -6.75 -16.29
CA LEU A 97 -6.38 -7.88 -17.15
C LEU A 97 -7.87 -8.20 -17.03
N THR A 98 -8.43 -8.25 -15.82
CA THR A 98 -9.86 -8.48 -15.61
C THR A 98 -10.69 -7.42 -16.33
N VAL A 99 -10.37 -6.14 -16.14
CA VAL A 99 -11.05 -5.04 -16.84
C VAL A 99 -10.93 -5.19 -18.36
N LYS A 100 -9.77 -5.63 -18.86
CA LYS A 100 -9.57 -5.86 -20.29
C LYS A 100 -10.43 -7.01 -20.82
N LEU A 101 -10.54 -8.10 -20.06
CA LEU A 101 -11.38 -9.23 -20.42
C LEU A 101 -12.88 -8.85 -20.41
N ASP A 102 -13.32 -8.10 -19.41
CA ASP A 102 -14.70 -7.61 -19.33
C ASP A 102 -15.07 -6.71 -20.54
N GLN A 103 -14.09 -5.92 -21.03
CA GLN A 103 -14.28 -5.09 -22.22
C GLN A 103 -14.39 -5.87 -23.54
N LEU A 104 -13.89 -7.11 -23.60
CA LEU A 104 -14.00 -7.96 -24.80
C LEU A 104 -15.42 -8.50 -25.01
N GLY A 105 -16.26 -8.51 -23.95
CA GLY A 105 -17.66 -8.97 -24.01
C GLY A 105 -17.82 -10.47 -23.79
N GLU A 106 -19.09 -10.88 -23.61
CA GLU A 106 -19.45 -12.28 -23.36
C GLU A 106 -18.99 -13.20 -24.50
N GLY A 107 -18.28 -14.28 -24.15
CA GLY A 107 -17.82 -15.31 -25.08
C GLY A 107 -16.46 -15.08 -25.74
N GLN A 108 -15.80 -13.94 -25.50
CA GLN A 108 -14.42 -13.73 -25.94
C GLN A 108 -13.46 -13.99 -24.78
N SER A 109 -12.44 -14.82 -25.06
CA SER A 109 -11.36 -15.12 -24.12
C SER A 109 -10.00 -14.78 -24.72
N MET A 110 -9.10 -14.32 -23.87
CA MET A 110 -7.72 -14.08 -24.28
C MET A 110 -6.88 -15.32 -23.99
N ALA A 111 -6.08 -15.77 -24.97
CA ALA A 111 -5.17 -16.90 -24.78
C ALA A 111 -4.19 -16.60 -23.63
N PRO A 112 -3.77 -17.64 -22.85
CA PRO A 112 -2.85 -17.43 -21.74
C PRO A 112 -1.57 -16.69 -22.09
N ALA A 113 -1.00 -16.97 -23.28
CA ALA A 113 0.18 -16.28 -23.77
C ALA A 113 -0.03 -14.78 -24.02
N ASP A 114 -1.23 -14.38 -24.45
CA ASP A 114 -1.58 -12.97 -24.67
C ASP A 114 -1.89 -12.26 -23.34
N GLN A 115 -2.42 -12.98 -22.36
CA GLN A 115 -2.58 -12.45 -20.99
C GLN A 115 -1.23 -12.12 -20.37
N GLU A 116 -0.25 -13.00 -20.50
CA GLU A 116 1.12 -12.77 -20.01
C GLU A 116 1.78 -11.59 -20.74
N LYS A 117 1.65 -11.51 -22.06
CA LYS A 117 2.13 -10.34 -22.83
C LYS A 117 1.48 -9.03 -22.38
N PHE A 118 0.20 -9.07 -22.02
CA PHE A 118 -0.51 -7.89 -21.51
C PHE A 118 0.01 -7.46 -20.14
N LYS A 119 0.27 -8.42 -19.23
CA LYS A 119 0.77 -8.16 -17.87
C LYS A 119 2.23 -7.69 -17.84
N ALA A 120 3.08 -8.20 -18.71
CA ALA A 120 4.51 -7.96 -18.66
C ALA A 120 4.92 -6.48 -18.60
N PRO A 121 4.40 -5.55 -19.43
CA PRO A 121 4.75 -4.15 -19.35
C PRO A 121 4.26 -3.48 -18.07
N ILE A 122 3.13 -3.94 -17.52
CA ILE A 122 2.58 -3.42 -16.25
C ILE A 122 3.51 -3.81 -15.10
N LEU A 123 3.90 -5.07 -15.03
CA LEU A 123 4.83 -5.58 -14.01
C LEU A 123 6.17 -4.86 -14.08
N ALA A 124 6.74 -4.70 -15.28
CA ALA A 124 7.99 -3.98 -15.49
C ALA A 124 7.92 -2.52 -15.01
N LYS A 125 6.81 -1.83 -15.32
CA LYS A 125 6.57 -0.46 -14.84
C LYS A 125 6.51 -0.40 -13.32
N TYR A 126 5.73 -1.28 -12.69
CA TYR A 126 5.63 -1.32 -11.23
C TYR A 126 6.95 -1.65 -10.54
N GLU A 127 7.76 -2.56 -11.12
CA GLU A 127 9.08 -2.89 -10.56
C GLU A 127 10.02 -1.67 -10.54
N ILE A 128 10.02 -0.88 -11.59
CA ILE A 128 10.85 0.32 -11.69
C ILE A 128 10.30 1.43 -10.78
N GLU A 129 9.02 1.79 -10.94
CA GLU A 129 8.44 2.97 -10.30
C GLU A 129 8.19 2.79 -8.79
N SER A 130 8.09 1.56 -8.29
CA SER A 130 7.93 1.28 -6.87
C SER A 130 9.24 1.23 -6.09
N SER A 131 10.36 1.29 -6.76
CA SER A 131 11.68 1.15 -6.15
C SER A 131 12.10 2.38 -5.33
N ALA A 132 13.01 2.16 -4.36
CA ALA A 132 13.57 3.22 -3.53
C ALA A 132 14.36 4.27 -4.34
N TYR A 133 14.83 3.91 -5.52
CA TYR A 133 15.64 4.80 -6.38
C TYR A 133 14.78 5.69 -7.28
N TYR A 134 13.51 5.34 -7.46
CA TYR A 134 12.56 6.10 -8.25
C TYR A 134 11.67 7.01 -7.39
N SER A 135 11.29 6.54 -6.20
CA SER A 135 10.29 7.16 -5.30
C SER A 135 10.73 8.48 -4.63
#